data_236b096a5cc9d36bd94829fb0c0155ae
#
_entry.id   236b096a5cc9d36bd94829fb0c0155ae
#
_cell.length_a   1.000
_cell.length_b   1.000
_cell.length_c   1.000
_cell.angle_alpha   90.00
_cell.angle_beta   90.00
_cell.angle_gamma   90.00
#
_symmetry.space_group_name_H-M   'P 1'
#
loop_
_entity.id
_entity.type
_entity.pdbx_description
1 polymer ?
#
loop_
_entity_poly.entity_id
_entity_poly.type
_entity_poly.pdbx_seq_one_letter_code
_entity_poly.pdbx_strand_id
1 'polypeptide(L)'
;MALWFTVAGLTASPFRGAAALADARRAVTFGERPSGSAENRRQRAWILEELKPLGGEVTIDSFTAQTPTGRIEMANIILKFRGTSGKAIAVSGHYDTKKIPMVHFVGANDGGSSTGFLLEFARAAAKEKHRNDLLIIFFDGEEAVLANWTDTDSRYGSRHLTEKWSADGTLSRLIALINVDMVGDKNLDLADDENSSSRLRSMVKKAAAKLGYAHYFLEGSGAIDDDHKPFADAGAEVLDVIDLDYGPSNSYWHTAQDTPDKLSARSLQVVGDLVFELVRELDG
;
A
#
# COMPACT_ATOMS: atom_id res chain seq x y z
N MET A 1 13.71 -23.07 42.64
CA MET A 1 14.15 -22.77 41.28
C MET A 1 13.10 -21.90 40.60
N ALA A 2 13.33 -20.59 40.51
CA ALA A 2 12.42 -19.68 39.80
C ALA A 2 12.82 -19.67 38.32
N LEU A 3 11.94 -20.16 37.46
CA LEU A 3 12.08 -20.06 36.02
C LEU A 3 11.78 -18.60 35.62
N TRP A 4 12.82 -17.87 35.27
CA TRP A 4 12.69 -16.59 34.60
C TRP A 4 12.35 -16.85 33.12
N PHE A 5 11.10 -16.67 32.75
CA PHE A 5 10.73 -16.53 31.34
C PHE A 5 11.21 -15.17 30.88
N THR A 6 12.28 -15.13 30.09
CA THR A 6 12.62 -13.96 29.30
C THR A 6 11.55 -13.79 28.25
N VAL A 7 10.63 -12.86 28.48
CA VAL A 7 9.79 -12.33 27.42
C VAL A 7 10.75 -11.69 26.42
N ALA A 8 10.93 -12.30 25.25
CA ALA A 8 11.64 -11.67 24.13
C ALA A 8 10.96 -10.32 23.89
N GLY A 9 11.66 -9.23 24.19
CA GLY A 9 11.11 -7.89 24.11
C GLY A 9 10.72 -7.62 22.64
N LEU A 10 9.45 -7.27 22.44
CA LEU A 10 8.99 -6.71 21.18
C LEU A 10 9.87 -5.49 20.86
N THR A 11 10.72 -5.60 19.87
CA THR A 11 11.41 -4.40 19.35
C THR A 11 10.35 -3.54 18.70
N ALA A 12 10.15 -2.33 19.21
CA ALA A 12 9.21 -1.37 18.64
C ALA A 12 9.48 -1.20 17.14
N SER A 13 8.43 -1.08 16.35
CA SER A 13 8.55 -0.75 14.93
C SER A 13 9.23 0.61 14.79
N PRO A 14 10.17 0.78 13.83
CA PRO A 14 10.76 2.08 13.53
C PRO A 14 9.81 3.03 12.78
N PHE A 15 8.63 2.56 12.42
CA PHE A 15 7.61 3.32 11.72
C PHE A 15 7.01 4.43 12.61
N ARG A 16 6.77 5.59 12.02
CA ARG A 16 6.23 6.76 12.72
C ARG A 16 4.92 7.21 12.06
N GLY A 17 3.78 6.84 12.62
CA GLY A 17 2.47 7.19 12.08
C GLY A 17 2.25 8.70 11.92
N ALA A 18 2.85 9.53 12.78
CA ALA A 18 2.80 10.99 12.64
C ALA A 18 3.55 11.50 11.39
N ALA A 19 4.65 10.86 11.00
CA ALA A 19 5.38 11.20 9.77
C ALA A 19 4.57 10.74 8.53
N ALA A 20 4.03 9.53 8.55
CA ALA A 20 3.14 9.05 7.49
C ALA A 20 1.92 9.97 7.30
N LEU A 21 1.30 10.45 8.39
CA LEU A 21 0.20 11.42 8.30
C LEU A 21 0.65 12.76 7.70
N ALA A 22 1.85 13.22 8.03
CA ALA A 22 2.39 14.46 7.45
C ALA A 22 2.59 14.32 5.94
N ASP A 23 3.08 13.17 5.48
CA ASP A 23 3.24 12.86 4.05
C ASP A 23 1.90 12.70 3.33
N ALA A 24 0.92 12.01 3.92
CA ALA A 24 -0.44 11.93 3.38
C ALA A 24 -1.07 13.33 3.20
N ARG A 25 -0.91 14.21 4.20
CA ARG A 25 -1.32 15.61 4.10
C ARG A 25 -0.56 16.36 3.01
N ARG A 26 0.71 16.07 2.81
CA ARG A 26 1.50 16.65 1.73
C ARG A 26 1.02 16.18 0.37
N ALA A 27 0.70 14.89 0.20
CA ALA A 27 0.11 14.34 -1.03
C ALA A 27 -1.16 15.09 -1.44
N VAL A 28 -2.05 15.36 -0.50
CA VAL A 28 -3.30 16.15 -0.74
C VAL A 28 -3.02 17.55 -1.27
N THR A 29 -1.89 18.18 -0.93
CA THR A 29 -1.58 19.54 -1.43
C THR A 29 -1.31 19.61 -2.94
N PHE A 30 -1.13 18.48 -3.61
CA PHE A 30 -1.06 18.44 -5.08
C PHE A 30 -2.46 18.56 -5.73
N GLY A 31 -3.54 18.41 -4.96
CA GLY A 31 -4.92 18.43 -5.45
C GLY A 31 -5.36 17.07 -5.96
N GLU A 32 -6.31 17.06 -6.90
CA GLU A 32 -6.75 15.84 -7.60
C GLU A 32 -5.60 15.30 -8.46
N ARG A 33 -5.29 14.03 -8.32
CA ARG A 33 -4.10 13.39 -8.90
C ARG A 33 -4.42 12.21 -9.84
N PRO A 34 -5.46 12.33 -10.69
CA PRO A 34 -5.76 11.20 -11.58
C PRO A 34 -4.57 10.90 -12.49
N SER A 35 -4.41 9.64 -12.83
CA SER A 35 -3.35 9.16 -13.69
C SER A 35 -3.22 9.98 -14.97
N GLY A 36 -1.99 10.30 -15.37
CA GLY A 36 -1.69 11.13 -16.53
C GLY A 36 -1.87 12.64 -16.33
N SER A 37 -2.39 13.12 -15.19
CA SER A 37 -2.52 14.55 -14.89
C SER A 37 -1.18 15.22 -14.59
N ALA A 38 -1.16 16.55 -14.63
CA ALA A 38 0.02 17.31 -14.21
C ALA A 38 0.27 17.16 -12.70
N GLU A 39 -0.79 17.08 -11.93
CA GLU A 39 -0.81 16.89 -10.47
C GLU A 39 -0.20 15.55 -10.07
N ASN A 40 -0.61 14.45 -10.73
CA ASN A 40 -0.03 13.11 -10.57
C ASN A 40 1.49 13.13 -10.87
N ARG A 41 1.90 13.77 -11.98
CA ARG A 41 3.33 13.89 -12.31
C ARG A 41 4.11 14.70 -11.25
N ARG A 42 3.53 15.77 -10.69
CA ARG A 42 4.18 16.55 -9.63
C ARG A 42 4.30 15.76 -8.33
N GLN A 43 3.26 15.00 -7.95
CA GLN A 43 3.34 14.11 -6.80
C GLN A 43 4.39 13.01 -7.01
N ARG A 44 4.43 12.38 -8.19
CA ARG A 44 5.45 11.40 -8.54
C ARG A 44 6.86 11.97 -8.41
N ALA A 45 7.10 13.18 -8.89
CA ALA A 45 8.39 13.85 -8.75
C ALA A 45 8.76 14.07 -7.28
N TRP A 46 7.80 14.47 -6.44
CA TRP A 46 8.00 14.60 -5.00
C TRP A 46 8.31 13.25 -4.34
N ILE A 47 7.57 12.18 -4.65
CA ILE A 47 7.87 10.83 -4.13
C ILE A 47 9.31 10.43 -4.46
N LEU A 48 9.74 10.63 -5.70
CA LEU A 48 11.11 10.33 -6.14
C LEU A 48 12.18 11.11 -5.35
N GLU A 49 11.95 12.39 -5.07
CA GLU A 49 12.87 13.20 -4.24
C GLU A 49 12.94 12.70 -2.79
N GLU A 50 11.81 12.24 -2.21
CA GLU A 50 11.78 11.66 -0.87
C GLU A 50 12.49 10.30 -0.78
N LEU A 51 12.43 9.50 -1.85
CA LEU A 51 13.08 8.18 -1.90
C LEU A 51 14.59 8.27 -2.18
N LYS A 52 15.04 9.27 -2.91
CA LYS A 52 16.42 9.44 -3.35
C LYS A 52 17.48 9.33 -2.24
N PRO A 53 17.32 9.92 -1.04
CA PRO A 53 18.31 9.87 0.02
C PRO A 53 18.35 8.54 0.77
N LEU A 54 17.44 7.59 0.51
CA LEU A 54 17.28 6.39 1.33
C LEU A 54 18.27 5.25 1.00
N GLY A 55 19.09 5.41 -0.05
CA GLY A 55 20.16 4.47 -0.39
C GLY A 55 19.71 3.19 -1.10
N GLY A 56 18.42 3.06 -1.43
CA GLY A 56 17.89 1.97 -2.26
C GLY A 56 18.01 2.27 -3.77
N GLU A 57 17.73 1.26 -4.58
CA GLU A 57 17.64 1.40 -6.04
C GLU A 57 16.22 1.82 -6.43
N VAL A 58 16.07 3.01 -7.02
CA VAL A 58 14.77 3.53 -7.47
C VAL A 58 14.60 3.28 -8.95
N THR A 59 13.49 2.64 -9.34
CA THR A 59 13.09 2.41 -10.72
C THR A 59 11.76 3.09 -11.01
N ILE A 60 11.66 3.77 -12.15
CA ILE A 60 10.40 4.28 -12.69
C ILE A 60 9.97 3.30 -13.79
N ASP A 61 8.88 2.59 -13.54
CA ASP A 61 8.30 1.62 -14.47
C ASP A 61 7.19 2.31 -15.28
N SER A 62 7.60 3.00 -16.36
CA SER A 62 6.69 3.77 -17.21
C SER A 62 6.02 2.89 -18.25
N PHE A 63 4.73 3.10 -18.46
CA PHE A 63 3.92 2.39 -19.45
C PHE A 63 2.80 3.27 -20.01
N THR A 64 2.19 2.83 -21.10
CA THR A 64 1.02 3.47 -21.69
C THR A 64 -0.19 2.56 -21.51
N ALA A 65 -1.14 2.96 -20.68
CA ALA A 65 -2.39 2.24 -20.48
C ALA A 65 -3.38 2.52 -21.63
N GLN A 66 -4.05 1.48 -22.12
CA GLN A 66 -5.21 1.62 -23.00
C GLN A 66 -6.45 1.73 -22.09
N THR A 67 -7.03 2.92 -22.02
CA THR A 67 -8.19 3.19 -21.18
C THR A 67 -9.44 3.44 -22.00
N PRO A 68 -10.65 3.41 -21.42
CA PRO A 68 -11.87 3.74 -22.15
C PRO A 68 -11.91 5.16 -22.75
N THR A 69 -11.09 6.07 -22.22
CA THR A 69 -11.00 7.46 -22.73
C THR A 69 -9.80 7.70 -23.63
N GLY A 70 -9.04 6.65 -23.97
CA GLY A 70 -7.86 6.72 -24.80
C GLY A 70 -6.57 6.31 -24.07
N ARG A 71 -5.44 6.63 -24.66
CA ARG A 71 -4.12 6.27 -24.10
C ARG A 71 -3.73 7.23 -22.99
N ILE A 72 -3.31 6.70 -21.85
CA ILE A 72 -2.81 7.48 -20.72
C ILE A 72 -1.41 6.98 -20.37
N GLU A 73 -0.45 7.91 -20.23
CA GLU A 73 0.89 7.62 -19.74
C GLU A 73 0.86 7.51 -18.21
N MET A 74 1.26 6.36 -17.70
CA MET A 74 1.31 6.03 -16.28
C MET A 74 2.69 5.56 -15.87
N ALA A 75 3.01 5.57 -14.58
CA ALA A 75 4.29 5.05 -14.11
C ALA A 75 4.22 4.57 -12.66
N ASN A 76 4.53 3.31 -12.43
CA ASN A 76 4.82 2.80 -11.09
C ASN A 76 6.20 3.29 -10.63
N ILE A 77 6.37 3.46 -9.31
CA ILE A 77 7.66 3.74 -8.69
C ILE A 77 8.03 2.54 -7.83
N ILE A 78 9.23 2.01 -8.00
CA ILE A 78 9.72 0.86 -7.25
C ILE A 78 11.03 1.24 -6.57
N LEU A 79 11.02 1.27 -5.24
CA LEU A 79 12.23 1.36 -4.44
C LEU A 79 12.62 -0.05 -3.99
N LYS A 80 13.88 -0.44 -4.23
CA LYS A 80 14.42 -1.74 -3.83
C LYS A 80 15.58 -1.58 -2.86
N PHE A 81 15.47 -2.19 -1.69
CA PHE A 81 16.59 -2.49 -0.80
C PHE A 81 17.06 -3.91 -1.09
N ARG A 82 18.35 -4.05 -1.45
CA ARG A 82 18.91 -5.35 -1.84
C ARG A 82 19.10 -6.26 -0.63
N GLY A 83 18.60 -7.49 -0.74
CA GLY A 83 18.89 -8.61 0.14
C GLY A 83 19.99 -9.52 -0.42
N THR A 84 20.14 -10.68 0.20
CA THR A 84 21.18 -11.68 -0.16
C THR A 84 20.61 -13.03 -0.58
N SER A 85 19.29 -13.25 -0.42
CA SER A 85 18.64 -14.55 -0.68
C SER A 85 18.29 -14.81 -2.14
N GLY A 86 18.20 -13.76 -2.96
CA GLY A 86 17.65 -13.83 -4.32
C GLY A 86 16.11 -13.87 -4.40
N LYS A 87 15.41 -13.82 -3.26
CA LYS A 87 13.96 -13.69 -3.15
C LYS A 87 13.56 -12.27 -2.80
N ALA A 88 12.28 -11.92 -2.91
CA ALA A 88 11.76 -10.59 -2.65
C ALA A 88 10.50 -10.62 -1.79
N ILE A 89 10.29 -9.55 -1.01
CA ILE A 89 9.04 -9.18 -0.33
C ILE A 89 8.66 -7.82 -0.88
N ALA A 90 7.38 -7.62 -1.22
CA ALA A 90 6.87 -6.35 -1.69
C ALA A 90 5.86 -5.75 -0.70
N VAL A 91 5.95 -4.43 -0.49
CA VAL A 91 4.93 -3.62 0.18
C VAL A 91 4.48 -2.57 -0.83
N SER A 92 3.18 -2.50 -1.11
CA SER A 92 2.62 -1.68 -2.19
C SER A 92 1.42 -0.87 -1.75
N GLY A 93 0.99 0.04 -2.59
CA GLY A 93 -0.22 0.83 -2.53
C GLY A 93 -0.23 1.83 -3.67
N HIS A 94 -1.38 2.42 -3.97
CA HIS A 94 -1.50 3.38 -5.06
C HIS A 94 -1.25 4.82 -4.63
N TYR A 95 -0.94 5.69 -5.60
CA TYR A 95 -0.70 7.12 -5.34
C TYR A 95 -1.58 8.05 -6.20
N ASP A 96 -2.28 7.53 -7.20
CA ASP A 96 -3.25 8.27 -7.98
C ASP A 96 -4.56 8.50 -7.21
N THR A 97 -5.47 9.26 -7.78
CA THR A 97 -6.84 9.45 -7.27
C THR A 97 -7.83 9.30 -8.40
N LYS A 98 -9.03 8.87 -8.05
CA LYS A 98 -10.15 8.87 -8.97
C LYS A 98 -10.44 10.27 -9.49
N LYS A 99 -10.79 10.38 -10.77
CA LYS A 99 -11.37 11.59 -11.33
C LYS A 99 -12.89 11.51 -11.26
N ILE A 100 -13.47 12.30 -10.36
CA ILE A 100 -14.92 12.32 -10.17
C ILE A 100 -15.49 13.63 -10.74
N PRO A 101 -16.29 13.58 -11.82
CA PRO A 101 -16.84 14.79 -12.41
C PRO A 101 -17.62 15.63 -11.39
N MET A 102 -17.36 16.94 -11.35
CA MET A 102 -18.03 17.93 -10.49
C MET A 102 -17.79 17.74 -8.96
N VAL A 103 -16.92 16.81 -8.56
CA VAL A 103 -16.52 16.62 -7.16
C VAL A 103 -15.04 16.97 -7.05
N HIS A 104 -14.69 17.83 -6.10
CA HIS A 104 -13.29 18.06 -5.76
C HIS A 104 -12.83 16.92 -4.84
N PHE A 105 -12.32 15.85 -5.45
CA PHE A 105 -11.86 14.65 -4.76
C PHE A 105 -10.34 14.66 -4.61
N VAL A 106 -9.87 14.93 -3.40
CA VAL A 106 -8.42 15.00 -3.13
C VAL A 106 -7.83 13.70 -2.62
N GLY A 107 -8.65 12.67 -2.36
CA GLY A 107 -8.21 11.35 -1.97
C GLY A 107 -7.19 11.40 -0.83
N ALA A 108 -7.63 11.84 0.37
CA ALA A 108 -6.71 11.94 1.51
C ALA A 108 -6.43 10.58 2.12
N ASN A 109 -7.46 9.74 2.24
CA ASN A 109 -7.32 8.34 2.60
C ASN A 109 -7.01 7.50 1.36
N ASP A 110 -7.81 7.69 0.33
CA ASP A 110 -7.76 6.98 -0.93
C ASP A 110 -6.60 7.53 -1.82
N GLY A 111 -5.53 6.75 -1.92
CA GLY A 111 -4.24 7.10 -2.53
C GLY A 111 -3.34 8.00 -1.68
N GLY A 112 -3.90 8.85 -0.81
CA GLY A 112 -3.10 9.74 0.05
C GLY A 112 -2.50 9.02 1.25
N SER A 113 -3.28 8.17 1.94
CA SER A 113 -2.81 7.42 3.10
C SER A 113 -1.77 6.36 2.71
N SER A 114 -1.97 5.63 1.62
CA SER A 114 -1.01 4.67 1.07
C SER A 114 0.30 5.36 0.65
N THR A 115 0.23 6.52 -0.03
CA THR A 115 1.42 7.32 -0.35
C THR A 115 2.22 7.70 0.91
N GLY A 116 1.54 8.24 1.92
CA GLY A 116 2.19 8.65 3.18
C GLY A 116 2.75 7.48 3.95
N PHE A 117 2.01 6.37 3.98
CA PHE A 117 2.44 5.12 4.58
C PHE A 117 3.73 4.59 3.93
N LEU A 118 3.74 4.46 2.60
CA LEU A 118 4.87 3.89 1.86
C LEU A 118 6.15 4.74 1.99
N LEU A 119 6.04 6.07 2.02
CA LEU A 119 7.18 6.95 2.23
C LEU A 119 7.80 6.75 3.62
N GLU A 120 6.98 6.70 4.69
CA GLU A 120 7.53 6.47 6.03
C GLU A 120 8.01 5.02 6.19
N PHE A 121 7.34 4.04 5.58
CA PHE A 121 7.79 2.66 5.56
C PHE A 121 9.17 2.54 4.90
N ALA A 122 9.39 3.24 3.78
CA ALA A 122 10.68 3.30 3.11
C ALA A 122 11.78 3.89 4.00
N ARG A 123 11.50 5.01 4.70
CA ARG A 123 12.45 5.65 5.63
C ARG A 123 12.80 4.75 6.81
N ALA A 124 11.84 3.99 7.30
CA ALA A 124 12.04 3.07 8.40
C ALA A 124 12.85 1.84 7.95
N ALA A 125 12.46 1.23 6.82
CA ALA A 125 13.13 0.08 6.22
C ALA A 125 14.57 0.35 5.81
N ALA A 126 14.89 1.56 5.35
CA ALA A 126 16.26 1.98 5.01
C ALA A 126 17.26 1.85 6.16
N LYS A 127 16.79 1.74 7.40
CA LYS A 127 17.64 1.61 8.60
C LYS A 127 17.88 0.16 9.01
N GLU A 128 17.24 -0.79 8.34
CA GLU A 128 17.34 -2.21 8.63
C GLU A 128 18.17 -2.95 7.58
N LYS A 129 18.63 -4.15 7.92
CA LYS A 129 19.24 -5.07 6.97
C LYS A 129 18.20 -6.07 6.53
N HIS A 130 18.18 -6.38 5.24
CA HIS A 130 17.23 -7.30 4.66
C HIS A 130 17.95 -8.56 4.15
N ARG A 131 17.37 -9.71 4.45
CA ARG A 131 17.81 -10.99 3.88
C ARG A 131 17.23 -11.17 2.48
N ASN A 132 15.97 -10.82 2.28
CA ASN A 132 15.32 -10.80 0.98
C ASN A 132 15.36 -9.40 0.39
N ASP A 133 15.27 -9.25 -0.93
CA ASP A 133 15.04 -7.94 -1.52
C ASP A 133 13.72 -7.39 -0.95
N LEU A 134 13.73 -6.16 -0.42
CA LEU A 134 12.52 -5.47 -0.01
C LEU A 134 12.14 -4.45 -1.08
N LEU A 135 10.97 -4.64 -1.67
CA LEU A 135 10.42 -3.77 -2.71
C LEU A 135 9.32 -2.90 -2.11
N ILE A 136 9.39 -1.59 -2.34
CA ILE A 136 8.34 -0.66 -1.95
C ILE A 136 7.79 -0.07 -3.23
N ILE A 137 6.51 -0.31 -3.51
CA ILE A 137 5.89 -0.07 -4.81
C ILE A 137 4.75 0.93 -4.67
N PHE A 138 4.85 2.04 -5.38
CA PHE A 138 3.77 3.00 -5.54
C PHE A 138 3.13 2.74 -6.90
N PHE A 139 1.91 2.24 -6.92
CA PHE A 139 1.17 1.98 -8.15
C PHE A 139 0.52 3.26 -8.69
N ASP A 140 0.50 3.40 -10.02
CA ASP A 140 -0.24 4.43 -10.75
C ASP A 140 -1.41 3.78 -11.49
N GLY A 141 -2.57 4.40 -11.45
CA GLY A 141 -3.74 3.91 -12.17
C GLY A 141 -4.40 2.71 -11.50
N GLU A 142 -4.46 2.68 -10.20
CA GLU A 142 -5.35 1.79 -9.47
C GLU A 142 -6.80 2.13 -9.81
N GLU A 143 -7.13 3.40 -9.83
CA GLU A 143 -8.45 3.96 -10.02
C GLU A 143 -9.01 3.77 -11.43
N ALA A 144 -10.30 3.42 -11.49
CA ALA A 144 -11.03 3.38 -12.75
C ALA A 144 -11.14 4.78 -13.37
N VAL A 145 -10.89 4.88 -14.69
CA VAL A 145 -11.00 6.13 -15.45
C VAL A 145 -12.47 6.56 -15.63
N LEU A 146 -13.36 5.58 -15.76
CA LEU A 146 -14.82 5.81 -15.77
C LEU A 146 -15.40 5.73 -14.37
N ALA A 147 -16.70 6.00 -14.27
CA ALA A 147 -17.41 5.97 -12.98
C ALA A 147 -17.40 4.57 -12.34
N ASN A 148 -17.60 3.53 -13.15
CA ASN A 148 -17.72 2.17 -12.67
C ASN A 148 -16.38 1.44 -12.74
N TRP A 149 -16.04 0.74 -11.67
CA TRP A 149 -14.94 -0.19 -11.61
C TRP A 149 -15.17 -1.42 -12.48
N THR A 150 -14.19 -1.82 -13.26
CA THR A 150 -14.23 -3.07 -14.05
C THR A 150 -12.82 -3.66 -14.12
N ASP A 151 -12.72 -4.97 -14.43
CA ASP A 151 -11.44 -5.66 -14.59
C ASP A 151 -10.54 -5.05 -15.68
N THR A 152 -11.10 -4.34 -16.62
CA THR A 152 -10.36 -3.70 -17.72
C THR A 152 -10.16 -2.20 -17.53
N ASP A 153 -10.90 -1.58 -16.62
CA ASP A 153 -10.78 -0.16 -16.27
C ASP A 153 -10.56 0.00 -14.77
N SER A 154 -9.38 -0.39 -14.33
CA SER A 154 -8.83 -0.26 -12.98
C SER A 154 -7.46 -0.94 -12.91
N ARG A 155 -6.72 -0.74 -11.81
CA ARG A 155 -5.51 -1.49 -11.47
C ARG A 155 -4.50 -1.57 -12.61
N TYR A 156 -4.38 -0.51 -13.39
CA TYR A 156 -3.52 -0.50 -14.58
C TYR A 156 -2.06 -0.74 -14.22
N GLY A 157 -1.58 -0.13 -13.13
CA GLY A 157 -0.20 -0.25 -12.67
C GLY A 157 0.14 -1.64 -12.18
N SER A 158 -0.69 -2.22 -11.33
CA SER A 158 -0.46 -3.56 -10.78
C SER A 158 -0.63 -4.66 -11.84
N ARG A 159 -1.61 -4.53 -12.75
CA ARG A 159 -1.74 -5.45 -13.90
C ARG A 159 -0.52 -5.41 -14.80
N HIS A 160 -0.05 -4.21 -15.17
CA HIS A 160 1.15 -4.03 -15.99
C HIS A 160 2.38 -4.67 -15.33
N LEU A 161 2.59 -4.42 -14.04
CA LEU A 161 3.74 -4.95 -13.31
C LEU A 161 3.68 -6.47 -13.16
N THR A 162 2.48 -7.02 -12.92
CA THR A 162 2.25 -8.47 -12.82
C THR A 162 2.57 -9.16 -14.16
N GLU A 163 2.09 -8.63 -15.28
CA GLU A 163 2.40 -9.15 -16.62
C GLU A 163 3.90 -9.13 -16.89
N LYS A 164 4.56 -8.02 -16.60
CA LYS A 164 6.00 -7.86 -16.76
C LYS A 164 6.79 -8.86 -15.92
N TRP A 165 6.46 -8.99 -14.62
CA TRP A 165 7.15 -9.89 -13.70
C TRP A 165 6.86 -11.36 -13.96
N SER A 166 5.70 -11.69 -14.53
CA SER A 166 5.40 -13.03 -15.01
C SER A 166 6.27 -13.38 -16.21
N ALA A 167 6.45 -12.45 -17.14
CA ALA A 167 7.22 -12.67 -18.36
C ALA A 167 8.72 -12.78 -18.11
N ASP A 168 9.29 -12.00 -17.17
CA ASP A 168 10.73 -11.99 -16.87
C ASP A 168 11.15 -12.93 -15.72
N GLY A 169 10.18 -13.63 -15.11
CA GLY A 169 10.43 -14.57 -14.02
C GLY A 169 10.60 -13.92 -12.63
N THR A 170 10.45 -12.60 -12.51
CA THR A 170 10.55 -11.88 -11.24
C THR A 170 9.48 -12.33 -10.26
N LEU A 171 8.25 -12.59 -10.76
CA LEU A 171 7.12 -13.03 -9.93
C LEU A 171 7.43 -14.30 -9.14
N SER A 172 8.15 -15.25 -9.72
CA SER A 172 8.52 -16.52 -9.06
C SER A 172 9.47 -16.36 -7.85
N ARG A 173 10.11 -15.19 -7.73
CA ARG A 173 10.98 -14.85 -6.59
C ARG A 173 10.25 -14.12 -5.48
N LEU A 174 9.02 -13.68 -5.72
CA LEU A 174 8.21 -12.96 -4.75
C LEU A 174 7.70 -13.92 -3.67
N ILE A 175 8.08 -13.67 -2.40
CA ILE A 175 7.62 -14.44 -1.23
C ILE A 175 6.22 -14.00 -0.84
N ALA A 176 5.97 -12.69 -0.89
CA ALA A 176 4.71 -12.06 -0.57
C ALA A 176 4.65 -10.65 -1.15
N LEU A 177 3.43 -10.22 -1.51
CA LEU A 177 3.09 -8.81 -1.74
C LEU A 177 2.07 -8.41 -0.67
N ILE A 178 2.35 -7.33 0.04
CA ILE A 178 1.47 -6.73 1.05
C ILE A 178 1.02 -5.38 0.48
N ASN A 179 -0.22 -5.30 0.06
CA ASN A 179 -0.83 -4.06 -0.39
C ASN A 179 -1.40 -3.29 0.79
N VAL A 180 -1.36 -1.97 0.76
CA VAL A 180 -1.99 -1.10 1.76
C VAL A 180 -2.83 -0.07 1.06
N ASP A 181 -4.11 -0.02 1.39
CA ASP A 181 -5.04 0.98 0.86
C ASP A 181 -5.99 1.49 1.93
N MET A 182 -6.32 2.80 1.84
CA MET A 182 -7.26 3.49 2.73
C MET A 182 -6.98 3.32 4.24
N VAL A 183 -5.70 3.19 4.62
CA VAL A 183 -5.24 2.81 5.98
C VAL A 183 -5.14 3.97 6.97
N GLY A 184 -5.68 5.12 6.63
CA GLY A 184 -5.56 6.34 7.43
C GLY A 184 -6.79 6.71 8.26
N ASP A 185 -7.94 6.08 8.09
CA ASP A 185 -9.18 6.46 8.79
C ASP A 185 -8.99 6.51 10.31
N LYS A 186 -9.61 7.52 10.95
CA LYS A 186 -9.65 7.64 12.41
C LYS A 186 -10.33 6.46 13.10
N ASN A 187 -11.30 5.86 12.44
CA ASN A 187 -12.05 4.69 12.90
C ASN A 187 -11.60 3.45 12.13
N LEU A 188 -10.32 3.16 12.17
CA LEU A 188 -9.71 2.06 11.43
C LEU A 188 -10.41 0.72 11.67
N ASP A 189 -10.93 0.11 10.59
CA ASP A 189 -11.60 -1.18 10.57
C ASP A 189 -11.07 -2.04 9.40
N LEU A 190 -9.97 -2.76 9.65
CA LEU A 190 -9.27 -3.54 8.62
C LEU A 190 -10.09 -4.75 8.16
N ALA A 191 -10.23 -4.89 6.87
CA ALA A 191 -10.97 -5.96 6.26
C ALA A 191 -10.24 -7.32 6.37
N ASP A 192 -11.00 -8.41 6.47
CA ASP A 192 -10.51 -9.79 6.30
C ASP A 192 -10.76 -10.23 4.85
N ASP A 193 -9.96 -9.72 3.92
CA ASP A 193 -10.14 -9.94 2.49
C ASP A 193 -9.96 -11.41 2.08
N GLU A 194 -10.94 -11.98 1.35
CA GLU A 194 -10.93 -13.37 0.89
C GLU A 194 -10.04 -13.61 -0.34
N ASN A 195 -9.68 -12.56 -1.10
CA ASN A 195 -8.70 -12.65 -2.19
C ASN A 195 -7.26 -12.70 -1.67
N SER A 196 -7.03 -12.34 -0.42
CA SER A 196 -5.74 -12.47 0.26
C SER A 196 -5.42 -13.93 0.58
N SER A 197 -4.14 -14.29 0.49
CA SER A 197 -3.65 -15.66 0.78
C SER A 197 -3.93 -16.07 2.21
N SER A 198 -4.49 -17.24 2.43
CA SER A 198 -4.86 -17.76 3.76
C SER A 198 -3.68 -17.77 4.75
N ARG A 199 -2.46 -18.05 4.25
CA ARG A 199 -1.23 -18.00 5.04
C ARG A 199 -0.97 -16.59 5.57
N LEU A 200 -0.99 -15.57 4.71
CA LEU A 200 -0.70 -14.19 5.09
C LEU A 200 -1.83 -13.60 5.96
N ARG A 201 -3.09 -13.93 5.69
CA ARG A 201 -4.23 -13.61 6.58
C ARG A 201 -4.03 -14.16 7.99
N SER A 202 -3.59 -15.43 8.10
CA SER A 202 -3.27 -16.02 9.40
C SER A 202 -2.09 -15.32 10.09
N MET A 203 -1.05 -14.94 9.34
CA MET A 203 0.11 -14.25 9.89
C MET A 203 -0.26 -12.86 10.41
N VAL A 204 -1.00 -12.04 9.63
CA VAL A 204 -1.39 -10.70 10.08
C VAL A 204 -2.29 -10.74 11.32
N LYS A 205 -3.23 -11.69 11.41
CA LYS A 205 -4.06 -11.87 12.60
C LYS A 205 -3.24 -12.27 13.85
N LYS A 206 -2.23 -13.11 13.68
CA LYS A 206 -1.28 -13.44 14.77
C LYS A 206 -0.45 -12.23 15.19
N ALA A 207 0.05 -11.45 14.21
CA ALA A 207 0.76 -10.21 14.48
C ALA A 207 -0.13 -9.20 15.22
N ALA A 208 -1.38 -9.05 14.78
CA ALA A 208 -2.37 -8.19 15.43
C ALA A 208 -2.65 -8.62 16.89
N ALA A 209 -2.83 -9.91 17.13
CA ALA A 209 -3.01 -10.43 18.49
C ALA A 209 -1.78 -10.18 19.37
N LYS A 210 -0.56 -10.40 18.85
CA LYS A 210 0.71 -10.16 19.52
C LYS A 210 0.90 -8.67 19.89
N LEU A 211 0.47 -7.76 19.01
CA LEU A 211 0.61 -6.31 19.19
C LEU A 211 -0.58 -5.68 19.95
N GLY A 212 -1.63 -6.44 20.25
CA GLY A 212 -2.85 -5.93 20.90
C GLY A 212 -3.78 -5.17 19.95
N TYR A 213 -3.69 -5.43 18.64
CA TYR A 213 -4.42 -4.75 17.57
C TYR A 213 -5.54 -5.59 16.95
N ALA A 214 -5.85 -6.78 17.52
CA ALA A 214 -6.87 -7.68 16.98
C ALA A 214 -8.26 -7.03 16.83
N HIS A 215 -8.56 -6.02 17.64
CA HIS A 215 -9.84 -5.30 17.60
C HIS A 215 -10.01 -4.35 16.39
N TYR A 216 -8.95 -4.14 15.61
CA TYR A 216 -9.03 -3.37 14.36
C TYR A 216 -9.43 -4.21 13.15
N PHE A 217 -9.62 -5.52 13.30
CA PHE A 217 -10.00 -6.40 12.19
C PHE A 217 -11.49 -6.71 12.22
N LEU A 218 -12.17 -6.47 11.09
CA LEU A 218 -13.52 -6.92 10.84
C LEU A 218 -13.53 -8.44 10.52
N GLU A 219 -14.62 -9.11 10.86
CA GLU A 219 -14.85 -10.50 10.45
C GLU A 219 -15.75 -10.53 9.21
N GLY A 220 -15.37 -11.35 8.21
CA GLY A 220 -16.23 -11.66 7.07
C GLY A 220 -16.43 -10.52 6.07
N SER A 221 -15.36 -9.79 5.74
CA SER A 221 -15.42 -8.65 4.82
C SER A 221 -15.64 -9.02 3.34
N GLY A 222 -15.56 -10.30 2.97
CA GLY A 222 -15.72 -10.77 1.61
C GLY A 222 -14.46 -10.63 0.77
N ALA A 223 -14.60 -10.82 -0.56
CA ALA A 223 -13.51 -10.69 -1.52
C ALA A 223 -13.40 -9.23 -2.00
N ILE A 224 -12.22 -8.65 -1.86
CA ILE A 224 -11.91 -7.29 -2.27
C ILE A 224 -11.11 -7.32 -3.56
N ASP A 225 -11.37 -6.36 -4.44
CA ASP A 225 -10.73 -6.23 -5.73
C ASP A 225 -9.85 -4.96 -5.75
N ASP A 226 -8.53 -5.15 -5.57
CA ASP A 226 -7.55 -4.09 -5.43
C ASP A 226 -6.21 -4.49 -6.08
N ASP A 227 -5.16 -3.70 -6.00
CA ASP A 227 -3.84 -3.87 -6.63
C ASP A 227 -3.15 -5.21 -6.30
N HIS A 228 -3.51 -5.87 -5.20
CA HIS A 228 -3.02 -7.22 -4.89
C HIS A 228 -3.62 -8.30 -5.81
N LYS A 229 -4.84 -8.07 -6.33
CA LYS A 229 -5.60 -9.09 -7.08
C LYS A 229 -4.92 -9.58 -8.36
N PRO A 230 -4.33 -8.74 -9.23
CA PRO A 230 -3.59 -9.24 -10.40
C PRO A 230 -2.47 -10.19 -10.02
N PHE A 231 -1.76 -9.93 -8.92
CA PHE A 231 -0.69 -10.81 -8.41
C PHE A 231 -1.25 -12.12 -7.86
N ALA A 232 -2.40 -12.09 -7.15
CA ALA A 232 -3.09 -13.29 -6.69
C ALA A 232 -3.50 -14.19 -7.87
N ASP A 233 -4.08 -13.60 -8.91
CA ASP A 233 -4.51 -14.31 -10.12
C ASP A 233 -3.32 -14.95 -10.88
N ALA A 234 -2.14 -14.34 -10.77
CA ALA A 234 -0.90 -14.89 -11.30
C ALA A 234 -0.21 -15.89 -10.34
N GLY A 235 -0.85 -16.25 -9.22
CA GLY A 235 -0.38 -17.27 -8.28
C GLY A 235 0.61 -16.80 -7.22
N ALA A 236 0.78 -15.49 -7.02
CA ALA A 236 1.61 -14.98 -5.94
C ALA A 236 0.88 -15.03 -4.58
N GLU A 237 1.64 -15.12 -3.49
CA GLU A 237 1.12 -14.93 -2.14
C GLU A 237 0.89 -13.43 -1.91
N VAL A 238 -0.33 -13.04 -1.59
CA VAL A 238 -0.73 -11.63 -1.43
C VAL A 238 -1.50 -11.40 -0.13
N LEU A 239 -1.40 -10.19 0.41
CA LEU A 239 -2.23 -9.69 1.49
C LEU A 239 -2.69 -8.28 1.13
N ASP A 240 -3.97 -8.03 1.28
CA ASP A 240 -4.54 -6.70 1.26
C ASP A 240 -4.80 -6.22 2.69
N VAL A 241 -4.26 -5.07 3.04
CA VAL A 241 -4.47 -4.38 4.32
C VAL A 241 -5.25 -3.11 4.00
N ILE A 242 -6.55 -3.22 4.04
CA ILE A 242 -7.46 -2.17 3.58
C ILE A 242 -8.58 -1.92 4.59
N ASP A 243 -9.00 -0.66 4.68
CA ASP A 243 -10.19 -0.22 5.39
C ASP A 243 -11.21 0.34 4.39
N LEU A 244 -12.25 -0.44 4.11
CA LEU A 244 -13.33 -0.04 3.18
C LEU A 244 -14.54 0.58 3.87
N ASP A 245 -14.61 0.64 5.21
CA ASP A 245 -15.71 1.29 5.95
C ASP A 245 -15.32 2.74 6.33
N TYR A 246 -15.11 3.56 5.31
CA TYR A 246 -14.60 4.92 5.46
C TYR A 246 -15.71 5.94 5.76
N GLY A 247 -15.80 6.32 7.04
CA GLY A 247 -16.84 7.21 7.56
C GLY A 247 -18.20 6.53 7.73
N PRO A 248 -19.19 7.21 8.31
CA PRO A 248 -20.50 6.61 8.58
C PRO A 248 -21.15 6.03 7.32
N SER A 249 -21.34 4.70 7.29
CA SER A 249 -21.87 3.97 6.12
C SER A 249 -21.05 4.24 4.84
N ASN A 250 -19.76 4.28 4.93
CA ASN A 250 -18.82 4.53 3.84
C ASN A 250 -19.03 5.85 3.09
N SER A 251 -19.49 6.89 3.79
CA SER A 251 -19.92 8.16 3.19
C SER A 251 -18.77 9.09 2.79
N TYR A 252 -17.53 8.77 3.15
CA TYR A 252 -16.37 9.57 2.78
C TYR A 252 -15.69 9.06 1.50
N TRP A 253 -15.80 7.77 1.22
CA TRP A 253 -15.21 7.14 0.04
C TRP A 253 -15.73 7.74 -1.27
N HIS A 254 -14.83 8.12 -2.18
CA HIS A 254 -15.12 8.74 -3.47
C HIS A 254 -16.00 10.01 -3.38
N THR A 255 -15.85 10.78 -2.31
CA THR A 255 -16.59 12.05 -2.13
C THR A 255 -15.64 13.21 -1.77
N ALA A 256 -16.14 14.43 -1.82
CA ALA A 256 -15.41 15.61 -1.37
C ALA A 256 -15.10 15.60 0.15
N GLN A 257 -15.59 14.61 0.89
CA GLN A 257 -15.34 14.45 2.32
C GLN A 257 -14.07 13.65 2.61
N ASP A 258 -13.45 13.02 1.61
CA ASP A 258 -12.13 12.40 1.79
C ASP A 258 -11.04 13.46 1.92
N THR A 259 -10.89 13.94 3.13
CA THR A 259 -10.04 15.08 3.49
C THR A 259 -9.10 14.74 4.65
N PRO A 260 -7.95 15.47 4.80
CA PRO A 260 -6.92 15.14 5.77
C PRO A 260 -7.36 15.17 7.25
N ASP A 261 -8.48 15.83 7.55
CA ASP A 261 -9.05 15.84 8.90
C ASP A 261 -9.72 14.52 9.30
N LYS A 262 -9.96 13.63 8.36
CA LYS A 262 -10.47 12.27 8.61
C LYS A 262 -9.36 11.29 9.01
N LEU A 263 -8.11 11.63 8.72
CA LEU A 263 -6.97 10.73 8.93
C LEU A 263 -6.45 10.77 10.37
N SER A 264 -5.82 9.68 10.79
CA SER A 264 -5.24 9.47 12.10
C SER A 264 -3.80 8.96 12.02
N ALA A 265 -2.89 9.62 12.74
CA ALA A 265 -1.53 9.10 12.94
C ALA A 265 -1.54 7.75 13.70
N ARG A 266 -2.55 7.50 14.54
CA ARG A 266 -2.68 6.24 15.27
C ARG A 266 -3.00 5.08 14.33
N SER A 267 -3.91 5.27 13.39
CA SER A 267 -4.30 4.23 12.41
C SER A 267 -3.11 3.87 11.53
N LEU A 268 -2.42 4.88 10.97
CA LEU A 268 -1.18 4.66 10.21
C LEU A 268 -0.09 3.96 11.04
N GLN A 269 0.02 4.26 12.35
CA GLN A 269 0.96 3.58 13.24
C GLN A 269 0.59 2.11 13.42
N VAL A 270 -0.69 1.80 13.64
CA VAL A 270 -1.18 0.41 13.79
C VAL A 270 -0.83 -0.41 12.55
N VAL A 271 -1.15 0.10 11.37
CA VAL A 271 -0.84 -0.59 10.11
C VAL A 271 0.67 -0.68 9.90
N GLY A 272 1.42 0.38 10.22
CA GLY A 272 2.89 0.37 10.15
C GLY A 272 3.52 -0.72 11.02
N ASP A 273 3.08 -0.84 12.26
CA ASP A 273 3.55 -1.87 13.19
C ASP A 273 3.22 -3.28 12.68
N LEU A 274 2.01 -3.48 12.14
CA LEU A 274 1.57 -4.77 11.58
C LEU A 274 2.41 -5.16 10.35
N VAL A 275 2.58 -4.27 9.40
CA VAL A 275 3.33 -4.55 8.17
C VAL A 275 4.81 -4.77 8.47
N PHE A 276 5.40 -4.02 9.40
CA PHE A 276 6.78 -4.25 9.84
C PHE A 276 6.97 -5.61 10.50
N GLU A 277 6.03 -6.02 11.38
CA GLU A 277 6.08 -7.35 12.01
C GLU A 277 5.99 -8.46 10.97
N LEU A 278 5.07 -8.32 9.98
CA LEU A 278 4.93 -9.27 8.88
C LEU A 278 6.20 -9.36 8.03
N VAL A 279 6.75 -8.22 7.62
CA VAL A 279 7.97 -8.20 6.80
C VAL A 279 9.13 -8.83 7.54
N ARG A 280 9.31 -8.56 8.84
CA ARG A 280 10.36 -9.19 9.65
C ARG A 280 10.17 -10.71 9.78
N GLU A 281 8.94 -11.18 9.95
CA GLU A 281 8.64 -12.63 10.01
C GLU A 281 8.90 -13.31 8.66
N LEU A 282 8.59 -12.63 7.54
CA LEU A 282 8.83 -13.12 6.18
C LEU A 282 10.31 -13.07 5.77
N ASP A 283 11.04 -12.13 6.33
CA ASP A 283 12.47 -11.96 6.03
C ASP A 283 13.35 -12.98 6.78
N GLY A 284 12.88 -13.56 7.88
CA GLY A 284 13.51 -14.65 8.63
C GLY A 284 14.42 -14.16 9.72
#